data_20a721d06280a1b7638f7ce004567049
#
_entry.id   20a721d06280a1b7638f7ce004567049
#
_cell.length_a   1.000
_cell.length_b   1.000
_cell.length_c   1.000
_cell.angle_alpha   90.00
_cell.angle_beta   90.00
_cell.angle_gamma   90.00
#
_symmetry.space_group_name_H-M   'P 1'
#
loop_
_entity.id
_entity.type
_entity.pdbx_description
1 polymer ?
#
loop_
_entity_poly.entity_id
_entity_poly.type
_entity_poly.pdbx_seq_one_letter_code
_entity_poly.pdbx_strand_id
1 'polypeptide(L)'
;MIAMEIDLTLIGMEKGRQYETIITTSDADNVRNAAPIGVICSGKDKILNRIFKGSHTLENIISQREFVVNITHDPELFALSTLGNLPEDHFNEDSSLKCADAYFKCEVISLKEAVKQSDPIKKKGEAIVIKSKVTELVINRPAKAFNRSFGCVIETLANYSRFDLVDETQKEYYLDRFRECSRIVNKVGYKNDKLAMAEVKKELMKKWYEP
;
A
#
# COMPACT_ATOMS: atom_id res chain seq x y z
N MET A 1 31.07 9.20 -12.56
CA MET A 1 29.83 8.44 -12.29
C MET A 1 28.67 9.22 -12.89
N ILE A 2 28.03 8.68 -13.91
CA ILE A 2 26.78 9.25 -14.43
C ILE A 2 25.73 8.92 -13.37
N ALA A 3 25.18 9.94 -12.68
CA ALA A 3 24.07 9.73 -11.76
C ALA A 3 22.90 9.14 -12.58
N MET A 4 22.52 7.91 -12.29
CA MET A 4 21.36 7.29 -12.91
C MET A 4 20.14 8.15 -12.57
N GLU A 5 19.40 8.58 -13.59
CA GLU A 5 18.14 9.31 -13.39
C GLU A 5 17.21 8.42 -12.56
N ILE A 6 16.65 8.97 -11.47
CA ILE A 6 15.75 8.25 -10.60
C ILE A 6 14.43 8.00 -11.36
N ASP A 7 14.09 6.73 -11.53
CA ASP A 7 12.85 6.33 -12.21
C ASP A 7 12.15 5.17 -11.47
N LEU A 8 11.07 5.49 -10.77
CA LEU A 8 10.28 4.52 -10.02
C LEU A 8 9.62 3.45 -10.92
N THR A 9 9.58 3.64 -12.25
CA THR A 9 9.09 2.60 -13.16
C THR A 9 10.00 1.37 -13.18
N LEU A 10 11.28 1.53 -12.81
CA LEU A 10 12.24 0.41 -12.69
C LEU A 10 11.83 -0.62 -11.64
N ILE A 11 11.04 -0.21 -10.64
CA ILE A 11 10.46 -1.07 -9.61
C ILE A 11 8.96 -1.27 -9.81
N GLY A 12 8.44 -1.06 -11.02
CA GLY A 12 7.05 -1.31 -11.40
C GLY A 12 6.04 -0.31 -10.86
N MET A 13 6.46 0.87 -10.40
CA MET A 13 5.55 1.91 -9.91
C MET A 13 5.11 2.83 -11.06
N GLU A 14 3.82 2.85 -11.35
CA GLU A 14 3.20 3.68 -12.39
C GLU A 14 2.52 4.90 -11.79
N LYS A 15 2.63 6.04 -12.47
CA LYS A 15 2.00 7.30 -12.05
C LYS A 15 0.50 7.14 -11.81
N GLY A 16 0.02 7.65 -10.68
CA GLY A 16 -1.37 7.60 -10.24
C GLY A 16 -1.77 6.30 -9.55
N ARG A 17 -0.87 5.35 -9.38
CA ARG A 17 -1.13 4.06 -8.72
C ARG A 17 -0.66 4.06 -7.28
N GLN A 18 -1.40 3.35 -6.43
CA GLN A 18 -1.04 3.10 -5.04
C GLN A 18 -0.42 1.70 -4.91
N TYR A 19 0.65 1.64 -4.12
CA TYR A 19 1.39 0.43 -3.80
C TYR A 19 1.50 0.26 -2.30
N GLU A 20 1.51 -0.97 -1.82
CA GLU A 20 1.73 -1.28 -0.42
C GLU A 20 3.25 -1.37 -0.18
N THR A 21 3.72 -0.64 0.82
CA THR A 21 5.15 -0.50 1.14
C THR A 21 5.36 -0.49 2.64
N ILE A 22 6.60 -0.64 3.09
CA ILE A 22 6.98 -0.38 4.47
C ILE A 22 7.78 0.92 4.50
N ILE A 23 7.26 1.93 5.18
CA ILE A 23 8.00 3.17 5.43
C ILE A 23 8.79 3.01 6.72
N THR A 24 10.08 3.33 6.64
CA THR A 24 10.95 3.41 7.80
C THR A 24 11.39 4.85 8.06
N THR A 25 11.44 5.22 9.32
CA THR A 25 11.80 6.55 9.81
C THR A 25 12.68 6.42 11.04
N SER A 26 13.39 7.47 11.39
CA SER A 26 14.09 7.58 12.67
C SER A 26 13.63 8.85 13.39
N ASP A 27 13.65 8.84 14.71
CA ASP A 27 13.48 10.06 15.52
C ASP A 27 14.82 10.81 15.71
N ALA A 28 14.80 11.85 16.54
CA ALA A 28 16.00 12.65 16.84
C ALA A 28 17.10 11.87 17.59
N ASP A 29 16.72 10.81 18.28
CA ASP A 29 17.61 9.93 19.04
C ASP A 29 18.04 8.69 18.21
N ASN A 30 17.74 8.68 16.90
CA ASN A 30 17.99 7.58 15.96
C ASN A 30 17.23 6.28 16.30
N VAL A 31 16.16 6.36 17.08
CA VAL A 31 15.28 5.20 17.29
C VAL A 31 14.47 4.97 16.01
N ARG A 32 14.62 3.77 15.45
CA ARG A 32 14.00 3.42 14.17
C ARG A 32 12.56 2.95 14.36
N ASN A 33 11.72 3.31 13.40
CA ASN A 33 10.34 2.86 13.32
C ASN A 33 10.01 2.38 11.91
N ALA A 34 9.24 1.32 11.80
CA ALA A 34 8.75 0.79 10.54
C ALA A 34 7.23 0.68 10.57
N ALA A 35 6.57 1.10 9.48
CA ALA A 35 5.11 1.02 9.37
C ALA A 35 4.67 0.72 7.93
N PRO A 36 3.70 -0.20 7.72
CA PRO A 36 3.08 -0.41 6.43
C PRO A 36 2.23 0.79 6.02
N ILE A 37 2.59 1.42 4.92
CA ILE A 37 1.91 2.61 4.42
C ILE A 37 1.75 2.51 2.90
N GLY A 38 0.54 2.81 2.42
CA GLY A 38 0.27 2.91 0.99
C GLY A 38 0.89 4.17 0.38
N VAL A 39 1.70 3.99 -0.65
CA VAL A 39 2.38 5.06 -1.37
C VAL A 39 1.79 5.19 -2.78
N ILE A 40 1.47 6.41 -3.19
CA ILE A 40 1.00 6.72 -4.55
C ILE A 40 2.17 7.28 -5.36
N CYS A 41 2.52 6.62 -6.45
CA CYS A 41 3.48 7.17 -7.42
C CYS A 41 2.87 8.40 -8.10
N SER A 42 3.52 9.56 -8.01
CA SER A 42 3.04 10.80 -8.63
C SER A 42 3.93 11.29 -9.77
N GLY A 43 5.03 10.63 -10.04
CA GLY A 43 5.98 10.91 -11.11
C GLY A 43 7.16 9.94 -11.07
N LYS A 44 8.15 10.13 -11.93
CA LYS A 44 9.35 9.30 -11.97
C LYS A 44 10.11 9.31 -10.63
N ASP A 45 10.18 10.49 -10.01
CA ASP A 45 10.92 10.79 -8.79
C ASP A 45 10.04 11.37 -7.66
N LYS A 46 8.73 11.18 -7.73
CA LYS A 46 7.79 11.81 -6.77
C LYS A 46 6.74 10.83 -6.31
N ILE A 47 6.43 10.94 -5.02
CA ILE A 47 5.38 10.16 -4.39
C ILE A 47 4.44 11.04 -3.56
N LEU A 48 3.28 10.46 -3.27
CA LEU A 48 2.32 10.95 -2.28
C LEU A 48 2.00 9.82 -1.32
N ASN A 49 1.96 10.11 -0.05
CA ASN A 49 1.42 9.22 0.96
C ASN A 49 0.48 9.98 1.90
N ARG A 50 -0.40 9.24 2.53
CA ARG A 50 -1.38 9.76 3.47
C ARG A 50 -1.22 9.04 4.79
N ILE A 51 -0.85 9.77 5.83
CA ILE A 51 -0.59 9.23 7.16
C ILE A 51 -1.51 9.90 8.17
N PHE A 52 -2.10 9.11 9.06
CA PHE A 52 -2.97 9.61 10.12
C PHE A 52 -2.16 10.26 11.24
N LYS A 53 -2.69 11.35 11.82
CA LYS A 53 -2.12 12.02 12.98
C LYS A 53 -2.03 11.07 14.18
N GLY A 54 -1.02 11.28 15.02
CA GLY A 54 -0.77 10.48 16.21
C GLY A 54 0.00 9.18 15.97
N SER A 55 0.64 9.03 14.79
CA SER A 55 1.56 7.93 14.52
C SER A 55 3.02 8.38 14.62
N HIS A 56 3.88 7.56 15.23
CA HIS A 56 5.32 7.81 15.29
C HIS A 56 5.94 8.07 13.91
N THR A 57 5.48 7.35 12.88
CA THR A 57 5.92 7.57 11.50
C THR A 57 5.67 9.01 11.04
N LEU A 58 4.49 9.57 11.33
CA LEU A 58 4.18 10.95 10.94
C LEU A 58 5.01 11.96 11.73
N GLU A 59 5.15 11.74 13.02
CA GLU A 59 5.94 12.62 13.91
C GLU A 59 7.40 12.68 13.46
N ASN A 60 8.00 11.53 13.17
CA ASN A 60 9.35 11.44 12.65
C ASN A 60 9.49 12.14 11.28
N ILE A 61 8.56 11.93 10.35
CA ILE A 61 8.59 12.58 9.03
C ILE A 61 8.44 14.11 9.16
N ILE A 62 7.62 14.60 10.07
CA ILE A 62 7.47 16.05 10.30
C ILE A 62 8.77 16.63 10.85
N SER A 63 9.40 15.94 11.80
CA SER A 63 10.64 16.37 12.45
C SER A 63 11.85 16.29 11.53
N GLN A 64 12.09 15.13 10.93
CA GLN A 64 13.31 14.85 10.15
C GLN A 64 13.21 15.31 8.68
N ARG A 65 12.00 15.45 8.14
CA ARG A 65 11.74 15.84 6.75
C ARG A 65 12.23 14.81 5.72
N GLU A 66 12.62 13.63 6.17
CA GLU A 66 13.09 12.52 5.36
C GLU A 66 12.56 11.18 5.85
N PHE A 67 12.54 10.17 4.99
CA PHE A 67 12.16 8.81 5.30
C PHE A 67 12.58 7.86 4.18
N VAL A 68 12.53 6.55 4.46
CA VAL A 68 12.82 5.51 3.46
C VAL A 68 11.58 4.71 3.17
N VAL A 69 11.36 4.40 1.90
CA VAL A 69 10.29 3.52 1.43
C VAL A 69 10.89 2.21 0.97
N ASN A 70 10.47 1.11 1.58
CA ASN A 70 10.98 -0.23 1.29
C ASN A 70 9.95 -1.02 0.49
N ILE A 71 10.41 -1.65 -0.59
CA ILE A 71 9.64 -2.53 -1.46
C ILE A 71 10.00 -3.97 -1.11
N THR A 72 9.01 -4.74 -0.70
CA THR A 72 9.14 -6.15 -0.36
C THR A 72 7.82 -6.89 -0.61
N HIS A 73 7.89 -8.21 -0.81
CA HIS A 73 6.74 -9.11 -0.84
C HIS A 73 6.72 -10.04 0.38
N ASP A 74 7.55 -9.79 1.37
CA ASP A 74 7.63 -10.58 2.58
C ASP A 74 6.48 -10.22 3.54
N PRO A 75 5.49 -11.12 3.75
CA PRO A 75 4.36 -10.86 4.62
C PRO A 75 4.74 -10.80 6.11
N GLU A 76 5.84 -11.44 6.52
CA GLU A 76 6.31 -11.41 7.89
C GLU A 76 6.83 -10.01 8.24
N LEU A 77 7.60 -9.38 7.34
CA LEU A 77 8.02 -7.99 7.53
C LEU A 77 6.84 -7.03 7.63
N PHE A 78 5.79 -7.21 6.82
CA PHE A 78 4.55 -6.43 6.94
C PHE A 78 3.87 -6.64 8.30
N ALA A 79 3.79 -7.89 8.78
CA ALA A 79 3.18 -8.20 10.07
C ALA A 79 3.98 -7.60 11.23
N LEU A 80 5.29 -7.81 11.29
CA LEU A 80 6.16 -7.27 12.34
C LEU A 80 6.13 -5.75 12.37
N SER A 81 6.18 -5.09 11.21
CA SER A 81 6.08 -3.62 11.11
C SER A 81 4.71 -3.09 11.54
N THR A 82 3.62 -3.84 11.30
CA THR A 82 2.28 -3.46 11.76
C THR A 82 2.15 -3.54 13.28
N LEU A 83 2.75 -4.56 13.87
CA LEU A 83 2.70 -4.83 15.32
C LEU A 83 3.72 -4.00 16.11
N GLY A 84 4.60 -3.26 15.45
CA GLY A 84 5.65 -2.47 16.10
C GLY A 84 6.79 -3.32 16.67
N ASN A 85 6.96 -4.55 16.20
CA ASN A 85 7.91 -5.53 16.74
C ASN A 85 9.07 -5.84 15.80
N LEU A 86 9.37 -4.98 14.82
CA LEU A 86 10.48 -5.20 13.90
C LEU A 86 11.81 -5.00 14.64
N PRO A 87 12.66 -6.06 14.77
CA PRO A 87 13.92 -5.97 15.49
C PRO A 87 14.90 -5.01 14.82
N GLU A 88 15.77 -4.39 15.61
CA GLU A 88 16.76 -3.41 15.17
C GLU A 88 17.75 -3.96 14.14
N ASP A 89 18.07 -5.25 14.22
CA ASP A 89 18.97 -5.94 13.29
C ASP A 89 18.40 -6.09 11.87
N HIS A 90 17.10 -5.78 11.65
CA HIS A 90 16.48 -5.71 10.32
C HIS A 90 16.82 -4.44 9.54
N PHE A 91 17.33 -3.41 10.20
CA PHE A 91 17.66 -2.15 9.56
C PHE A 91 19.13 -2.06 9.14
N ASN A 92 19.37 -1.38 8.02
CA ASN A 92 20.68 -0.87 7.66
C ASN A 92 20.97 0.45 8.39
N GLU A 93 22.20 0.95 8.33
CA GLU A 93 22.59 2.23 8.95
C GLU A 93 21.76 3.41 8.43
N ASP A 94 21.35 3.38 7.16
CA ASP A 94 20.52 4.42 6.51
C ASP A 94 19.00 4.21 6.73
N SER A 95 18.62 3.41 7.72
CA SER A 95 17.25 3.06 8.06
C SER A 95 16.47 2.29 6.99
N SER A 96 17.08 1.88 5.88
CA SER A 96 16.45 0.93 4.96
C SER A 96 16.38 -0.47 5.55
N LEU A 97 15.46 -1.33 5.06
CA LEU A 97 15.37 -2.72 5.51
C LEU A 97 16.36 -3.60 4.74
N LYS A 98 17.16 -4.39 5.46
CA LYS A 98 18.15 -5.32 4.88
C LYS A 98 17.55 -6.32 3.90
N CYS A 99 16.33 -6.77 4.18
CA CYS A 99 15.63 -7.77 3.35
C CYS A 99 14.76 -7.15 2.24
N ALA A 100 14.74 -5.82 2.08
CA ALA A 100 13.99 -5.17 1.01
C ALA A 100 14.54 -5.56 -0.38
N ASP A 101 13.61 -5.83 -1.33
CA ASP A 101 13.97 -6.08 -2.73
C ASP A 101 14.53 -4.81 -3.39
N ALA A 102 13.93 -3.67 -3.05
CA ALA A 102 14.41 -2.33 -3.38
C ALA A 102 13.98 -1.37 -2.28
N TYR A 103 14.66 -0.22 -2.21
CA TYR A 103 14.22 0.89 -1.38
C TYR A 103 14.55 2.22 -2.04
N PHE A 104 13.88 3.27 -1.59
CA PHE A 104 14.20 4.62 -2.02
C PHE A 104 14.06 5.62 -0.87
N LYS A 105 14.98 6.59 -0.84
CA LYS A 105 14.99 7.69 0.13
C LYS A 105 14.14 8.83 -0.37
N CYS A 106 13.46 9.48 0.53
CA CYS A 106 12.51 10.56 0.25
C CYS A 106 12.79 11.78 1.09
N GLU A 107 12.76 12.95 0.46
CA GLU A 107 12.69 14.25 1.11
C GLU A 107 11.30 14.86 0.97
N VAL A 108 10.79 15.43 2.05
CA VAL A 108 9.45 16.04 2.10
C VAL A 108 9.44 17.39 1.37
N ILE A 109 8.64 17.48 0.30
CA ILE A 109 8.37 18.73 -0.41
C ILE A 109 7.30 19.55 0.31
N SER A 110 6.18 18.92 0.68
CA SER A 110 5.06 19.62 1.32
C SER A 110 4.21 18.68 2.17
N LEU A 111 3.61 19.27 3.20
CA LEU A 111 2.64 18.65 4.10
C LEU A 111 1.32 19.42 3.97
N LYS A 112 0.20 18.71 3.80
CA LYS A 112 -1.14 19.31 3.72
C LYS A 112 -2.10 18.51 4.56
N GLU A 113 -2.89 19.18 5.38
CA GLU A 113 -4.01 18.54 6.08
C GLU A 113 -5.06 18.06 5.09
N ALA A 114 -5.57 16.85 5.30
CA ALA A 114 -6.65 16.31 4.51
C ALA A 114 -7.68 15.62 5.40
N VAL A 115 -8.92 16.08 5.28
CA VAL A 115 -10.08 15.42 5.89
C VAL A 115 -10.73 14.55 4.85
N LYS A 116 -10.79 13.22 5.08
CA LYS A 116 -11.50 12.32 4.19
C LYS A 116 -12.95 12.16 4.63
N GLN A 117 -13.88 12.59 3.79
CA GLN A 117 -15.32 12.48 4.07
C GLN A 117 -15.89 11.06 3.91
N SER A 118 -15.16 10.14 3.28
CA SER A 118 -15.65 8.80 2.86
C SER A 118 -14.91 7.63 3.48
N ASP A 119 -14.39 7.73 4.72
CA ASP A 119 -13.79 6.59 5.40
C ASP A 119 -14.86 5.84 6.19
N PRO A 120 -15.00 4.48 6.04
CA PRO A 120 -15.91 3.69 6.86
C PRO A 120 -15.58 3.74 8.35
N ILE A 121 -14.36 4.07 8.72
CA ILE A 121 -13.99 4.42 10.09
C ILE A 121 -14.51 5.82 10.37
N LYS A 122 -15.70 5.90 10.95
CA LYS A 122 -16.46 7.13 11.26
C LYS A 122 -15.79 8.11 12.25
N LYS A 123 -14.57 7.87 12.71
CA LYS A 123 -13.77 8.86 13.41
C LYS A 123 -13.18 9.79 12.36
N LYS A 124 -13.43 11.10 12.48
CA LYS A 124 -12.74 12.16 11.74
C LYS A 124 -11.23 12.03 11.98
N GLY A 125 -10.61 11.04 11.34
CA GLY A 125 -9.17 10.86 11.39
C GLY A 125 -8.55 11.96 10.55
N GLU A 126 -8.03 12.99 11.20
CA GLU A 126 -7.18 13.96 10.55
C GLU A 126 -5.96 13.23 9.98
N ALA A 127 -5.73 13.40 8.71
CA ALA A 127 -4.58 12.82 8.04
C ALA A 127 -3.77 13.92 7.35
N ILE A 128 -2.47 13.71 7.27
CA ILE A 128 -1.55 14.54 6.51
C ILE A 128 -1.26 13.87 5.18
N VAL A 129 -1.45 14.60 4.09
CA VAL A 129 -0.95 14.23 2.77
C VAL A 129 0.45 14.79 2.64
N ILE A 130 1.41 13.88 2.43
CA ILE A 130 2.83 14.17 2.30
C ILE A 130 3.20 14.02 0.84
N LYS A 131 3.72 15.09 0.23
CA LYS A 131 4.34 15.05 -1.08
C LYS A 131 5.84 15.02 -0.90
N SER A 132 6.52 14.04 -1.51
CA SER A 132 7.96 13.87 -1.38
C SER A 132 8.63 13.68 -2.72
N LYS A 133 9.92 14.07 -2.77
CA LYS A 133 10.84 13.79 -3.85
C LYS A 133 11.69 12.58 -3.46
N VAL A 134 11.88 11.68 -4.40
CA VAL A 134 12.85 10.59 -4.26
C VAL A 134 14.23 11.15 -4.55
N THR A 135 15.17 10.92 -3.65
CA THR A 135 16.55 11.40 -3.74
C THR A 135 17.54 10.29 -4.07
N GLU A 136 17.18 9.05 -3.77
CA GLU A 136 17.98 7.87 -4.07
C GLU A 136 17.05 6.68 -4.33
N LEU A 137 17.41 5.82 -5.28
CA LEU A 137 16.75 4.53 -5.55
C LEU A 137 17.81 3.43 -5.59
N VAL A 138 17.63 2.42 -4.73
CA VAL A 138 18.51 1.25 -4.66
C VAL A 138 17.68 0.00 -4.97
N ILE A 139 18.17 -0.81 -5.91
CA ILE A 139 17.54 -2.07 -6.30
C ILE A 139 18.50 -3.20 -5.94
N ASN A 140 18.18 -3.94 -4.87
CA ASN A 140 19.02 -5.03 -4.37
C ASN A 140 18.84 -6.32 -5.17
N ARG A 141 17.61 -6.54 -5.70
CA ARG A 141 17.22 -7.68 -6.54
C ARG A 141 16.03 -7.28 -7.41
N PRO A 142 15.65 -8.09 -8.42
CA PRO A 142 14.49 -7.76 -9.24
C PRO A 142 13.27 -7.46 -8.37
N ALA A 143 12.79 -6.23 -8.43
CA ALA A 143 11.74 -5.72 -7.55
C ALA A 143 10.54 -5.25 -8.36
N LYS A 144 9.34 -5.52 -7.84
CA LYS A 144 8.10 -4.97 -8.36
C LYS A 144 7.24 -4.53 -7.19
N ALA A 145 6.87 -3.27 -7.17
CA ALA A 145 6.03 -2.73 -6.10
C ALA A 145 4.67 -3.45 -6.05
N PHE A 146 4.24 -3.81 -4.84
CA PHE A 146 3.06 -4.64 -4.61
C PHE A 146 1.77 -3.82 -4.66
N ASN A 147 0.80 -4.31 -5.45
CA ASN A 147 -0.56 -3.80 -5.48
C ASN A 147 -1.53 -4.93 -5.14
N ARG A 148 -2.33 -4.73 -4.11
CA ARG A 148 -3.22 -5.78 -3.55
C ARG A 148 -4.49 -6.03 -4.37
N SER A 149 -4.77 -5.29 -5.44
CA SER A 149 -6.02 -5.44 -6.22
C SER A 149 -6.13 -6.81 -6.88
N PHE A 150 -5.03 -7.32 -7.45
CA PHE A 150 -5.02 -8.63 -8.09
C PHE A 150 -5.39 -9.76 -7.11
N GLY A 151 -4.87 -9.72 -5.87
CA GLY A 151 -5.26 -10.67 -4.82
C GLY A 151 -6.77 -10.62 -4.52
N CYS A 152 -7.36 -9.41 -4.48
CA CYS A 152 -8.80 -9.25 -4.32
C CYS A 152 -9.62 -9.86 -5.49
N VAL A 153 -9.13 -9.75 -6.73
CA VAL A 153 -9.77 -10.39 -7.89
C VAL A 153 -9.72 -11.92 -7.75
N ILE A 154 -8.56 -12.48 -7.42
CA ILE A 154 -8.41 -13.94 -7.25
C ILE A 154 -9.28 -14.48 -6.12
N GLU A 155 -9.30 -13.81 -4.97
CA GLU A 155 -10.15 -14.20 -3.83
C GLU A 155 -11.64 -14.17 -4.21
N THR A 156 -12.06 -13.15 -4.97
CA THR A 156 -13.43 -13.05 -5.47
C THR A 156 -13.78 -14.20 -6.40
N LEU A 157 -12.89 -14.57 -7.33
CA LEU A 157 -13.09 -15.69 -8.25
C LEU A 157 -13.15 -17.03 -7.51
N ALA A 158 -12.31 -17.20 -6.49
CA ALA A 158 -12.33 -18.41 -5.65
C ALA A 158 -13.67 -18.58 -4.90
N ASN A 159 -14.22 -17.49 -4.37
CA ASN A 159 -15.53 -17.49 -3.71
C ASN A 159 -16.67 -17.71 -4.74
N TYR A 160 -16.60 -17.05 -5.90
CA TYR A 160 -17.58 -17.22 -6.97
C TYR A 160 -17.68 -18.67 -7.47
N SER A 161 -16.54 -19.35 -7.62
CA SER A 161 -16.51 -20.75 -8.08
C SER A 161 -17.19 -21.74 -7.11
N ARG A 162 -17.35 -21.35 -5.85
CA ARG A 162 -17.99 -22.16 -4.80
C ARG A 162 -19.40 -21.69 -4.45
N PHE A 163 -19.88 -20.61 -5.07
CA PHE A 163 -21.11 -19.94 -4.68
C PHE A 163 -22.34 -20.84 -4.70
N ASP A 164 -22.44 -21.75 -5.70
CA ASP A 164 -23.56 -22.69 -5.84
C ASP A 164 -23.39 -23.96 -4.98
N LEU A 165 -22.25 -24.12 -4.32
CA LEU A 165 -21.92 -25.30 -3.51
C LEU A 165 -22.11 -25.09 -2.00
N VAL A 166 -22.52 -23.90 -1.59
CA VAL A 166 -22.60 -23.51 -0.18
C VAL A 166 -24.02 -23.10 0.22
N ASP A 167 -24.28 -23.09 1.52
CA ASP A 167 -25.56 -22.64 2.08
C ASP A 167 -25.75 -21.10 1.98
N GLU A 168 -26.97 -20.61 2.30
CA GLU A 168 -27.32 -19.19 2.17
C GLU A 168 -26.48 -18.29 3.07
N THR A 169 -26.14 -18.74 4.28
CA THR A 169 -25.28 -17.96 5.19
C THR A 169 -23.89 -17.75 4.60
N GLN A 170 -23.33 -18.78 4.01
CA GLN A 170 -22.02 -18.71 3.35
C GLN A 170 -22.08 -17.89 2.05
N LYS A 171 -23.22 -17.93 1.33
CA LYS A 171 -23.44 -17.07 0.15
C LYS A 171 -23.45 -15.59 0.54
N GLU A 172 -24.16 -15.22 1.61
CA GLU A 172 -24.15 -13.84 2.13
C GLU A 172 -22.72 -13.39 2.50
N TYR A 173 -21.96 -14.25 3.19
CA TYR A 173 -20.56 -13.97 3.49
C TYR A 173 -19.73 -13.73 2.21
N TYR A 174 -19.93 -14.53 1.16
CA TYR A 174 -19.21 -14.34 -0.11
C TYR A 174 -19.60 -13.03 -0.81
N LEU A 175 -20.86 -12.61 -0.70
CA LEU A 175 -21.30 -11.30 -1.22
C LEU A 175 -20.67 -10.13 -0.45
N ASP A 176 -20.56 -10.22 0.86
CA ASP A 176 -19.89 -9.18 1.65
C ASP A 176 -18.40 -9.10 1.33
N ARG A 177 -17.74 -10.26 1.17
CA ARG A 177 -16.35 -10.32 0.67
C ARG A 177 -16.21 -9.71 -0.72
N PHE A 178 -17.14 -9.99 -1.63
CA PHE A 178 -17.19 -9.36 -2.96
C PHE A 178 -17.30 -7.83 -2.86
N ARG A 179 -18.17 -7.31 -2.01
CA ARG A 179 -18.34 -5.84 -1.79
C ARG A 179 -17.04 -5.20 -1.31
N GLU A 180 -16.38 -5.83 -0.34
CA GLU A 180 -15.11 -5.33 0.20
C GLU A 180 -13.97 -5.42 -0.84
N CYS A 181 -13.82 -6.53 -1.54
CA CYS A 181 -12.86 -6.67 -2.63
C CYS A 181 -13.10 -5.65 -3.75
N SER A 182 -14.37 -5.42 -4.12
CA SER A 182 -14.75 -4.39 -5.11
C SER A 182 -14.35 -3.00 -4.66
N ARG A 183 -14.54 -2.66 -3.39
CA ARG A 183 -14.10 -1.38 -2.81
C ARG A 183 -12.59 -1.19 -2.95
N ILE A 184 -11.81 -2.23 -2.64
CA ILE A 184 -10.35 -2.21 -2.75
C ILE A 184 -9.92 -2.04 -4.22
N VAL A 185 -10.45 -2.87 -5.12
CA VAL A 185 -10.12 -2.84 -6.56
C VAL A 185 -10.50 -1.49 -7.18
N ASN A 186 -11.64 -0.91 -6.82
CA ASN A 186 -12.03 0.42 -7.30
C ASN A 186 -11.04 1.51 -6.85
N LYS A 187 -10.46 1.38 -5.65
CA LYS A 187 -9.50 2.35 -5.09
C LYS A 187 -8.12 2.23 -5.72
N VAL A 188 -7.57 1.01 -5.81
CA VAL A 188 -6.14 0.80 -6.15
C VAL A 188 -5.92 -0.03 -7.42
N GLY A 189 -6.96 -0.68 -7.97
CA GLY A 189 -6.88 -1.61 -9.07
C GLY A 189 -6.55 -0.99 -10.43
N TYR A 190 -5.88 -1.78 -11.27
CA TYR A 190 -5.67 -1.48 -12.67
C TYR A 190 -6.99 -1.62 -13.47
N LYS A 191 -6.97 -1.13 -14.72
CA LYS A 191 -8.15 -1.21 -15.59
C LYS A 191 -8.68 -2.64 -15.74
N ASN A 192 -7.78 -3.60 -15.93
CA ASN A 192 -8.15 -5.00 -16.10
C ASN A 192 -8.72 -5.63 -14.82
N ASP A 193 -8.22 -5.23 -13.63
CA ASP A 193 -8.78 -5.69 -12.35
C ASP A 193 -10.23 -5.22 -12.19
N LYS A 194 -10.50 -3.97 -12.55
CA LYS A 194 -11.85 -3.38 -12.51
C LYS A 194 -12.80 -4.04 -13.49
N LEU A 195 -12.32 -4.36 -14.71
CA LEU A 195 -13.09 -5.08 -15.71
C LEU A 195 -13.41 -6.50 -15.20
N ALA A 196 -12.43 -7.23 -14.66
CA ALA A 196 -12.65 -8.56 -14.09
C ALA A 196 -13.72 -8.53 -12.98
N MET A 197 -13.63 -7.57 -12.04
CA MET A 197 -14.65 -7.42 -11.00
C MET A 197 -16.04 -7.06 -11.54
N ALA A 198 -16.12 -6.30 -12.63
CA ALA A 198 -17.39 -5.98 -13.26
C ALA A 198 -18.05 -7.23 -13.89
N GLU A 199 -17.27 -8.11 -14.53
CA GLU A 199 -17.78 -9.38 -15.07
C GLU A 199 -18.26 -10.32 -13.95
N VAL A 200 -17.46 -10.46 -12.88
CA VAL A 200 -17.89 -11.29 -11.72
C VAL A 200 -19.17 -10.73 -11.10
N LYS A 201 -19.30 -9.40 -10.98
CA LYS A 201 -20.52 -8.76 -10.48
C LYS A 201 -21.73 -9.16 -11.31
N LYS A 202 -21.62 -9.08 -12.62
CA LYS A 202 -22.69 -9.43 -13.56
C LYS A 202 -23.17 -10.87 -13.38
N GLU A 203 -22.24 -11.81 -13.24
CA GLU A 203 -22.57 -13.22 -13.06
C GLU A 203 -23.12 -13.53 -11.65
N LEU A 204 -22.59 -12.91 -10.61
CA LEU A 204 -23.13 -13.02 -9.24
C LEU A 204 -24.57 -12.49 -9.15
N MET A 205 -24.89 -11.38 -9.84
CA MET A 205 -26.24 -10.84 -9.86
C MET A 205 -27.23 -11.80 -10.51
N LYS A 206 -26.86 -12.52 -11.57
CA LYS A 206 -27.70 -13.56 -12.18
C LYS A 206 -27.97 -14.68 -11.17
N LYS A 207 -26.94 -15.23 -10.53
CA LYS A 207 -27.06 -16.32 -9.56
C LYS A 207 -27.87 -15.96 -8.31
N TRP A 208 -27.86 -14.68 -7.92
CA TRP A 208 -28.57 -14.23 -6.72
C TRP A 208 -30.03 -13.85 -6.98
N TYR A 209 -30.35 -13.30 -8.16
CA TYR A 209 -31.69 -12.82 -8.48
C TYR A 209 -32.48 -13.70 -9.45
N GLU A 210 -31.83 -14.66 -10.08
CA GLU A 210 -32.46 -15.64 -10.97
C GLU A 210 -32.19 -17.06 -10.42
N PRO A 211 -32.97 -17.53 -9.41
CA PRO A 211 -32.83 -18.88 -8.87
C PRO A 211 -33.34 -19.96 -9.84
#